data_35b3b90fa4e4290616d65848f3b16c37
#
_entry.id   35b3b90fa4e4290616d65848f3b16c37
#
_cell.length_a   1.000
_cell.length_b   1.000
_cell.length_c   1.000
_cell.angle_alpha   90.00
_cell.angle_beta   90.00
_cell.angle_gamma   90.00
#
_symmetry.space_group_name_H-M   'P 1'
#
loop_
_entity.id
_entity.type
_entity.pdbx_description
1 polymer ?
#
loop_
_entity_poly.entity_id
_entity_poly.type
_entity_poly.pdbx_seq_one_letter_code
_entity_poly.pdbx_strand_id
1 'polypeptide(L)'
;VEYCNENVKDVYHELFDEALTRYNEKQTRSDRRIDDYYEKICSGKQEKPFHEIILQIGDKDNMGAKTENGRLAAKVLDKYMRDFQRRNPTLRVFSAYLHMDEATPHLHIDFVPYTTGSKRGLDTRVSLKQALSALGFKGGTRRETELNQWVAYEKEQLAAVMLEHGIEWEKKGTHEKHLSVLDFEKKERAKEVAELE
;
A
#
# COMPACT_ATOMS: atom_id res chain seq x y z
N VAL A 1 9.16 -14.43 -0.31
CA VAL A 1 8.62 -14.78 1.02
C VAL A 1 7.18 -14.33 1.08
N GLU A 2 6.27 -15.20 1.43
CA GLU A 2 4.86 -14.88 1.69
C GLU A 2 4.67 -14.61 3.18
N TYR A 3 4.06 -13.48 3.52
CA TYR A 3 3.70 -13.13 4.90
C TYR A 3 2.23 -13.44 5.20
N CYS A 4 1.36 -13.13 4.26
CA CYS A 4 -0.05 -13.48 4.27
C CYS A 4 -0.62 -13.46 2.84
N ASN A 5 -1.71 -14.21 2.64
CA ASN A 5 -2.42 -14.29 1.37
C ASN A 5 -3.86 -14.71 1.62
N GLU A 6 -4.69 -13.76 1.99
CA GLU A 6 -6.10 -13.95 2.29
C GLU A 6 -6.97 -13.47 1.13
N ASN A 7 -8.14 -14.06 0.94
CA ASN A 7 -9.08 -13.56 -0.04
C ASN A 7 -9.66 -12.22 0.42
N VAL A 8 -9.58 -11.20 -0.41
CA VAL A 8 -10.06 -9.86 -0.08
C VAL A 8 -11.57 -9.83 0.26
N LYS A 9 -12.39 -10.68 -0.33
CA LYS A 9 -13.82 -10.78 -0.02
C LYS A 9 -14.05 -11.30 1.40
N ASP A 10 -13.26 -12.28 1.83
CA ASP A 10 -13.35 -12.82 3.19
C ASP A 10 -12.96 -11.75 4.22
N VAL A 11 -11.94 -10.95 3.92
CA VAL A 11 -11.54 -9.78 4.74
C VAL A 11 -12.65 -8.73 4.80
N TYR A 12 -13.39 -8.51 3.71
CA TYR A 12 -14.56 -7.64 3.73
C TYR A 12 -15.67 -8.16 4.62
N HIS A 13 -15.95 -9.45 4.60
CA HIS A 13 -16.91 -10.09 5.51
C HIS A 13 -16.47 -9.92 6.97
N GLU A 14 -15.21 -10.19 7.28
CA GLU A 14 -14.64 -10.00 8.62
C GLU A 14 -14.82 -8.55 9.12
N LEU A 15 -14.51 -7.56 8.29
CA LEU A 15 -14.49 -6.16 8.70
C LEU A 15 -15.87 -5.49 8.72
N PHE A 16 -16.78 -5.89 7.82
CA PHE A 16 -17.95 -5.06 7.50
C PHE A 16 -19.30 -5.72 7.68
N ASP A 17 -19.43 -7.04 7.81
CA ASP A 17 -20.73 -7.72 7.84
C ASP A 17 -21.61 -7.25 9.01
N GLU A 18 -21.03 -7.07 10.19
CA GLU A 18 -21.79 -6.55 11.33
C GLU A 18 -22.29 -5.11 11.08
N ALA A 19 -21.46 -4.26 10.52
CA ALA A 19 -21.84 -2.88 10.20
C ALA A 19 -22.88 -2.84 9.08
N LEU A 20 -22.75 -3.74 8.11
CA LEU A 20 -23.70 -3.91 7.01
C LEU A 20 -25.07 -4.36 7.52
N THR A 21 -25.10 -5.31 8.43
CA THR A 21 -26.35 -5.78 9.09
C THR A 21 -27.01 -4.63 9.81
N ARG A 22 -26.29 -3.92 10.69
CA ARG A 22 -26.81 -2.75 11.42
C ARG A 22 -27.30 -1.63 10.47
N TYR A 23 -26.63 -1.43 9.35
CA TYR A 23 -27.05 -0.45 8.35
C TYR A 23 -28.35 -0.87 7.68
N ASN A 24 -28.46 -2.13 7.22
CA ASN A 24 -29.60 -2.65 6.51
C ASN A 24 -30.87 -2.73 7.36
N GLU A 25 -30.74 -3.02 8.66
CA GLU A 25 -31.87 -3.03 9.61
C GLU A 25 -32.53 -1.65 9.75
N LYS A 26 -31.77 -0.57 9.60
CA LYS A 26 -32.27 0.81 9.67
C LYS A 26 -32.94 1.28 8.36
N GLN A 27 -32.81 0.50 7.27
CA GLN A 27 -33.39 0.88 5.97
C GLN A 27 -34.84 0.39 5.85
N THR A 28 -35.76 1.34 5.77
CA THR A 28 -37.19 1.07 5.52
C THR A 28 -37.46 0.73 4.05
N ARG A 29 -36.62 1.18 3.13
CA ARG A 29 -36.77 0.97 1.69
C ARG A 29 -35.75 -0.09 1.24
N SER A 30 -36.22 -1.07 0.46
CA SER A 30 -35.39 -2.16 -0.06
C SER A 30 -34.28 -1.68 -1.00
N ASP A 31 -34.55 -0.67 -1.83
CA ASP A 31 -33.59 -0.07 -2.77
C ASP A 31 -32.39 0.64 -2.09
N ARG A 32 -32.46 0.85 -0.77
CA ARG A 32 -31.34 1.44 0.00
C ARG A 32 -30.52 0.37 0.73
N ARG A 33 -30.97 -0.87 0.76
CA ARG A 33 -30.22 -1.97 1.34
C ARG A 33 -29.05 -2.33 0.44
N ILE A 34 -27.99 -2.80 1.07
CA ILE A 34 -26.76 -3.24 0.40
C ILE A 34 -26.68 -4.75 0.60
N ASP A 35 -26.67 -5.50 -0.50
CA ASP A 35 -26.60 -6.97 -0.46
C ASP A 35 -25.14 -7.43 -0.28
N ASP A 36 -24.19 -6.81 -0.99
CA ASP A 36 -22.77 -7.10 -0.94
C ASP A 36 -21.98 -5.80 -0.85
N TYR A 37 -21.24 -5.62 0.25
CA TYR A 37 -20.50 -4.37 0.45
C TYR A 37 -19.24 -4.29 -0.41
N TYR A 38 -18.57 -5.42 -0.68
CA TYR A 38 -17.43 -5.46 -1.59
C TYR A 38 -17.82 -5.04 -3.01
N GLU A 39 -18.87 -5.65 -3.55
CA GLU A 39 -19.38 -5.31 -4.88
C GLU A 39 -19.86 -3.84 -4.97
N LYS A 40 -20.45 -3.31 -3.89
CA LYS A 40 -20.81 -1.90 -3.80
C LYS A 40 -19.59 -0.98 -3.90
N ILE A 41 -18.48 -1.31 -3.24
CA ILE A 41 -17.25 -0.52 -3.31
C ILE A 41 -16.63 -0.64 -4.71
N CYS A 42 -16.54 -1.85 -5.28
CA CYS A 42 -15.99 -2.08 -6.62
C CYS A 42 -16.75 -1.33 -7.72
N SER A 43 -18.08 -1.28 -7.63
CA SER A 43 -18.93 -0.54 -8.58
C SER A 43 -18.94 0.98 -8.34
N GLY A 44 -18.47 1.42 -7.19
CA GLY A 44 -18.37 2.83 -6.80
C GLY A 44 -17.17 3.53 -7.43
N LYS A 45 -17.17 4.88 -7.32
CA LYS A 45 -16.06 5.72 -7.80
C LYS A 45 -15.34 6.51 -6.69
N GLN A 46 -15.79 6.36 -5.46
CA GLN A 46 -15.30 7.18 -4.32
C GLN A 46 -14.14 6.53 -3.59
N GLU A 47 -14.21 5.24 -3.38
CA GLU A 47 -13.20 4.47 -2.67
C GLU A 47 -12.74 3.31 -3.55
N LYS A 48 -11.47 2.92 -3.41
CA LYS A 48 -10.95 1.67 -3.99
C LYS A 48 -11.23 0.52 -3.01
N PRO A 49 -11.47 -0.71 -3.51
CA PRO A 49 -11.70 -1.85 -2.62
C PRO A 49 -10.49 -2.18 -1.74
N PHE A 50 -9.30 -1.94 -2.23
CA PHE A 50 -8.03 -2.06 -1.48
C PHE A 50 -6.96 -1.16 -2.10
N HIS A 51 -5.84 -1.06 -1.44
CA HIS A 51 -4.66 -0.34 -1.90
C HIS A 51 -3.44 -1.24 -1.80
N GLU A 52 -2.52 -1.03 -2.73
CA GLU A 52 -1.21 -1.66 -2.76
C GLU A 52 -0.12 -0.60 -2.55
N ILE A 53 0.92 -0.98 -1.81
CA ILE A 53 2.20 -0.28 -1.81
C ILE A 53 3.31 -1.24 -2.20
N ILE A 54 4.26 -0.73 -2.97
CA ILE A 54 5.46 -1.47 -3.38
C ILE A 54 6.67 -0.74 -2.82
N LEU A 55 7.53 -1.47 -2.13
CA LEU A 55 8.75 -0.96 -1.50
C LEU A 55 9.95 -1.66 -2.08
N GLN A 56 10.92 -0.89 -2.55
CA GLN A 56 12.18 -1.36 -3.11
C GLN A 56 13.32 -0.49 -2.57
N ILE A 57 14.47 -1.10 -2.32
CA ILE A 57 15.71 -0.42 -1.89
C ILE A 57 16.71 -0.53 -3.02
N GLY A 58 17.15 0.65 -3.53
CA GLY A 58 18.09 0.72 -4.64
C GLY A 58 17.55 0.21 -5.97
N ASP A 59 18.45 -0.21 -6.85
CA ASP A 59 18.18 -0.70 -8.20
C ASP A 59 18.94 -2.01 -8.49
N LYS A 60 18.80 -2.53 -9.72
CA LYS A 60 19.44 -3.78 -10.15
C LYS A 60 20.98 -3.76 -10.08
N ASP A 61 21.59 -2.57 -10.22
CA ASP A 61 23.04 -2.42 -10.33
C ASP A 61 23.70 -2.42 -8.94
N ASN A 62 23.02 -1.86 -7.94
CA ASN A 62 23.54 -1.75 -6.57
C ASN A 62 22.90 -2.71 -5.55
N MET A 63 21.65 -3.15 -5.78
CA MET A 63 20.88 -4.02 -4.87
C MET A 63 20.28 -5.24 -5.59
N GLY A 64 20.99 -5.79 -6.57
CA GLY A 64 20.53 -6.97 -7.34
C GLY A 64 20.19 -8.16 -6.40
N ALA A 65 19.07 -8.82 -6.64
CA ALA A 65 18.51 -9.86 -5.72
C ALA A 65 19.46 -11.02 -5.40
N LYS A 66 20.37 -11.35 -6.32
CA LYS A 66 21.37 -12.43 -6.14
C LYS A 66 22.66 -11.99 -5.45
N THR A 67 22.85 -10.69 -5.18
CA THR A 67 24.03 -10.12 -4.54
C THR A 67 23.91 -10.12 -3.01
N GLU A 68 25.02 -9.84 -2.30
CA GLU A 68 24.99 -9.62 -0.85
C GLU A 68 24.16 -8.40 -0.47
N ASN A 69 24.28 -7.32 -1.25
CA ASN A 69 23.49 -6.11 -1.05
C ASN A 69 21.99 -6.38 -1.25
N GLY A 70 21.61 -7.19 -2.25
CA GLY A 70 20.23 -7.62 -2.43
C GLY A 70 19.71 -8.44 -1.25
N ARG A 71 20.51 -9.34 -0.70
CA ARG A 71 20.15 -10.08 0.53
C ARG A 71 20.00 -9.15 1.74
N LEU A 72 20.85 -8.12 1.83
CA LEU A 72 20.73 -7.11 2.87
C LEU A 72 19.46 -6.27 2.71
N ALA A 73 19.15 -5.82 1.49
CA ALA A 73 17.90 -5.12 1.17
C ALA A 73 16.67 -5.97 1.55
N ALA A 74 16.68 -7.27 1.24
CA ALA A 74 15.62 -8.19 1.64
C ALA A 74 15.43 -8.29 3.15
N LYS A 75 16.52 -8.33 3.94
CA LYS A 75 16.45 -8.32 5.42
C LYS A 75 15.82 -7.04 5.96
N VAL A 76 16.16 -5.90 5.36
CA VAL A 76 15.58 -4.61 5.73
C VAL A 76 14.08 -4.59 5.44
N LEU A 77 13.68 -5.03 4.25
CA LEU A 77 12.26 -5.11 3.85
C LEU A 77 11.48 -6.09 4.73
N ASP A 78 12.05 -7.24 5.08
CA ASP A 78 11.45 -8.21 6.00
C ASP A 78 11.20 -7.58 7.39
N LYS A 79 12.21 -6.92 7.94
CA LYS A 79 12.08 -6.24 9.24
C LYS A 79 11.03 -5.13 9.21
N TYR A 80 11.01 -4.33 8.16
CA TYR A 80 10.00 -3.30 7.96
C TYR A 80 8.57 -3.89 7.92
N MET A 81 8.39 -5.00 7.17
CA MET A 81 7.07 -5.64 7.02
C MET A 81 6.53 -6.16 8.35
N ARG A 82 7.35 -6.79 9.18
CA ARG A 82 6.93 -7.37 10.47
C ARG A 82 6.27 -6.36 11.39
N ASP A 83 6.66 -5.10 11.30
CA ASP A 83 6.10 -4.01 12.11
C ASP A 83 5.00 -3.21 11.41
N PHE A 84 4.75 -3.45 10.13
CA PHE A 84 3.83 -2.65 9.31
C PHE A 84 2.41 -2.65 9.87
N GLN A 85 1.82 -3.83 10.14
CA GLN A 85 0.44 -3.92 10.64
C GLN A 85 0.28 -3.27 12.02
N ARG A 86 1.28 -3.38 12.89
CA ARG A 86 1.28 -2.75 14.23
C ARG A 86 1.31 -1.22 14.13
N ARG A 87 2.07 -0.67 13.19
CA ARG A 87 2.10 0.79 12.94
C ARG A 87 0.82 1.29 12.27
N ASN A 88 0.16 0.43 11.52
CA ASN A 88 -0.98 0.79 10.67
C ASN A 88 -2.24 -0.05 11.01
N PRO A 89 -2.79 0.03 12.24
CA PRO A 89 -3.89 -0.83 12.67
C PRO A 89 -5.20 -0.60 11.91
N THR A 90 -5.37 0.54 11.24
CA THR A 90 -6.54 0.87 10.39
C THR A 90 -6.38 0.46 8.92
N LEU A 91 -5.24 -0.13 8.58
CA LEU A 91 -4.95 -0.68 7.27
C LEU A 91 -4.85 -2.21 7.41
N ARG A 92 -5.95 -2.94 7.20
CA ARG A 92 -5.99 -4.41 7.32
C ARG A 92 -5.23 -5.04 6.16
N VAL A 93 -4.00 -5.47 6.41
CA VAL A 93 -3.18 -6.19 5.42
C VAL A 93 -3.78 -7.58 5.20
N PHE A 94 -3.98 -7.95 3.94
CA PHE A 94 -4.52 -9.25 3.56
C PHE A 94 -3.60 -10.04 2.60
N SER A 95 -2.69 -9.34 1.93
CA SER A 95 -1.71 -9.95 1.04
C SER A 95 -0.39 -9.20 1.20
N ALA A 96 0.69 -9.93 1.44
CA ALA A 96 2.02 -9.35 1.48
C ALA A 96 3.09 -10.37 1.05
N TYR A 97 3.94 -9.92 0.10
CA TYR A 97 4.99 -10.75 -0.49
C TYR A 97 6.30 -9.98 -0.63
N LEU A 98 7.40 -10.61 -0.21
CA LEU A 98 8.75 -10.17 -0.54
C LEU A 98 9.27 -11.03 -1.70
N HIS A 99 9.41 -10.44 -2.86
CA HIS A 99 9.95 -11.05 -4.07
C HIS A 99 11.47 -10.97 -4.10
N MET A 100 12.10 -12.11 -4.47
CA MET A 100 13.55 -12.28 -4.60
C MET A 100 13.93 -12.92 -5.95
N ASP A 101 12.95 -13.19 -6.77
CA ASP A 101 13.03 -13.88 -8.05
C ASP A 101 13.16 -12.93 -9.25
N GLU A 102 13.01 -11.63 -9.02
CA GLU A 102 13.19 -10.57 -10.00
C GLU A 102 14.57 -9.88 -9.85
N ALA A 103 14.79 -8.79 -10.60
CA ALA A 103 16.09 -8.10 -10.66
C ALA A 103 16.52 -7.54 -9.30
N THR A 104 15.59 -7.00 -8.52
CA THR A 104 15.79 -6.42 -7.18
C THR A 104 14.78 -6.94 -6.18
N PRO A 105 15.15 -7.11 -4.90
CA PRO A 105 14.18 -7.40 -3.85
C PRO A 105 13.14 -6.29 -3.75
N HIS A 106 11.87 -6.66 -3.72
CA HIS A 106 10.78 -5.71 -3.51
C HIS A 106 9.65 -6.35 -2.72
N LEU A 107 8.99 -5.53 -1.92
CA LEU A 107 7.94 -5.92 -1.01
C LEU A 107 6.62 -5.33 -1.49
N HIS A 108 5.64 -6.20 -1.76
CA HIS A 108 4.26 -5.84 -2.02
C HIS A 108 3.44 -5.96 -0.74
N ILE A 109 2.60 -4.98 -0.45
CA ILE A 109 1.67 -4.99 0.68
C ILE A 109 0.31 -4.50 0.19
N ASP A 110 -0.67 -5.40 0.18
CA ASP A 110 -2.07 -5.09 -0.12
C ASP A 110 -2.87 -4.96 1.17
N PHE A 111 -3.68 -3.92 1.27
CA PHE A 111 -4.48 -3.66 2.46
C PHE A 111 -5.83 -3.03 2.17
N VAL A 112 -6.80 -3.32 3.03
CA VAL A 112 -8.11 -2.67 3.08
C VAL A 112 -8.06 -1.57 4.13
N PRO A 113 -8.17 -0.28 3.75
CA PRO A 113 -8.24 0.82 4.71
C PRO A 113 -9.66 0.91 5.28
N TYR A 114 -9.82 0.95 6.60
CA TYR A 114 -11.13 1.05 7.21
C TYR A 114 -11.18 2.06 8.37
N THR A 115 -12.37 2.53 8.65
CA THR A 115 -12.66 3.41 9.77
C THR A 115 -13.90 2.94 10.51
N THR A 116 -13.98 3.26 11.80
CA THR A 116 -15.12 2.96 12.66
C THR A 116 -15.79 4.25 13.14
N GLY A 117 -17.03 4.15 13.65
CA GLY A 117 -17.75 5.29 14.21
C GLY A 117 -18.22 6.32 13.18
N SER A 118 -18.33 5.94 11.90
CA SER A 118 -18.82 6.83 10.85
C SER A 118 -20.30 7.17 11.08
N LYS A 119 -20.65 8.46 10.93
CA LYS A 119 -22.04 8.94 11.07
C LYS A 119 -22.87 8.80 9.80
N ARG A 120 -22.24 8.52 8.64
CA ARG A 120 -22.90 8.38 7.35
C ARG A 120 -22.58 7.04 6.72
N GLY A 121 -23.57 6.35 6.18
CA GLY A 121 -23.43 5.01 5.63
C GLY A 121 -23.22 3.96 6.72
N LEU A 122 -22.37 2.98 6.47
CA LEU A 122 -21.96 2.00 7.49
C LEU A 122 -21.12 2.69 8.57
N ASP A 123 -21.32 2.30 9.83
CA ASP A 123 -20.52 2.81 10.96
C ASP A 123 -19.07 2.34 10.91
N THR A 124 -18.83 1.13 10.40
CA THR A 124 -17.51 0.64 9.99
C THR A 124 -17.51 0.52 8.46
N ARG A 125 -16.58 1.21 7.80
CA ARG A 125 -16.57 1.31 6.33
C ARG A 125 -15.18 1.51 5.76
N VAL A 126 -15.03 1.22 4.46
CA VAL A 126 -13.83 1.55 3.71
C VAL A 126 -13.68 3.06 3.60
N SER A 127 -12.51 3.57 3.96
CA SER A 127 -12.08 4.94 3.69
C SER A 127 -10.59 5.11 3.95
N LEU A 128 -9.79 5.29 2.92
CA LEU A 128 -8.36 5.57 3.08
C LEU A 128 -8.12 6.86 3.87
N LYS A 129 -8.80 7.92 3.50
CA LYS A 129 -8.65 9.22 4.17
C LYS A 129 -8.92 9.14 5.67
N GLN A 130 -10.02 8.51 6.08
CA GLN A 130 -10.39 8.43 7.49
C GLN A 130 -9.52 7.42 8.25
N ALA A 131 -9.11 6.32 7.61
CA ALA A 131 -8.17 5.38 8.19
C ALA A 131 -6.84 6.07 8.55
N LEU A 132 -6.29 6.86 7.62
CA LEU A 132 -5.06 7.60 7.85
C LEU A 132 -5.23 8.75 8.86
N SER A 133 -6.39 9.44 8.84
CA SER A 133 -6.71 10.45 9.86
C SER A 133 -6.75 9.86 11.27
N ALA A 134 -7.24 8.63 11.43
CA ALA A 134 -7.26 7.94 12.71
C ALA A 134 -5.86 7.59 13.22
N LEU A 135 -4.88 7.43 12.32
CA LEU A 135 -3.46 7.27 12.63
C LEU A 135 -2.75 8.60 12.97
N GLY A 136 -3.46 9.74 12.88
CA GLY A 136 -2.93 11.05 13.21
C GLY A 136 -2.50 11.91 12.03
N PHE A 137 -2.59 11.41 10.80
CA PHE A 137 -2.28 12.17 9.59
C PHE A 137 -3.45 13.08 9.23
N LYS A 138 -3.25 14.38 9.40
CA LYS A 138 -4.29 15.39 9.14
C LYS A 138 -3.92 16.15 7.88
N GLY A 139 -4.62 15.86 6.80
CA GLY A 139 -4.48 16.65 5.58
C GLY A 139 -4.81 18.11 5.84
N GLY A 140 -4.18 19.00 5.10
CA GLY A 140 -4.40 20.45 5.24
C GLY A 140 -4.51 21.14 3.88
N THR A 141 -3.66 20.77 2.95
CA THR A 141 -3.62 21.37 1.61
C THR A 141 -3.70 20.30 0.52
N ARG A 142 -3.85 20.73 -0.74
CA ARG A 142 -3.82 19.83 -1.89
C ARG A 142 -2.50 19.03 -2.01
N ARG A 143 -1.41 19.56 -1.46
CA ARG A 143 -0.08 18.92 -1.49
C ARG A 143 0.23 18.15 -0.22
N GLU A 144 -0.45 18.47 0.88
CA GLU A 144 -0.28 17.83 2.19
C GLU A 144 -1.56 17.09 2.57
N THR A 145 -1.88 16.06 1.79
CA THR A 145 -2.99 15.16 2.08
C THR A 145 -2.60 14.15 3.17
N GLU A 146 -3.59 13.50 3.79
CA GLU A 146 -3.37 12.40 4.73
C GLU A 146 -2.45 11.33 4.12
N LEU A 147 -2.68 11.00 2.85
CA LEU A 147 -1.88 10.02 2.11
C LEU A 147 -0.42 10.46 1.95
N ASN A 148 -0.19 11.71 1.55
CA ASN A 148 1.18 12.21 1.34
C ASN A 148 1.97 12.27 2.66
N GLN A 149 1.33 12.63 3.77
CA GLN A 149 1.93 12.62 5.09
C GLN A 149 2.25 11.20 5.56
N TRP A 150 1.33 10.26 5.36
CA TRP A 150 1.55 8.86 5.68
C TRP A 150 2.67 8.24 4.85
N VAL A 151 2.71 8.49 3.54
CA VAL A 151 3.80 8.02 2.65
C VAL A 151 5.15 8.57 3.11
N ALA A 152 5.21 9.86 3.50
CA ALA A 152 6.45 10.45 4.02
C ALA A 152 6.87 9.75 5.33
N TYR A 153 5.95 9.53 6.24
CA TYR A 153 6.20 8.82 7.50
C TYR A 153 6.69 7.38 7.26
N GLU A 154 6.03 6.60 6.39
CA GLU A 154 6.45 5.22 6.11
C GLU A 154 7.82 5.16 5.42
N LYS A 155 8.17 6.14 4.59
CA LYS A 155 9.53 6.28 4.05
C LYS A 155 10.57 6.53 5.16
N GLU A 156 10.24 7.33 6.16
CA GLU A 156 11.12 7.55 7.32
C GLU A 156 11.26 6.28 8.17
N GLN A 157 10.18 5.50 8.34
CA GLN A 157 10.26 4.21 9.03
C GLN A 157 11.17 3.22 8.28
N LEU A 158 11.06 3.14 6.95
CA LEU A 158 11.95 2.32 6.14
C LEU A 158 13.40 2.81 6.24
N ALA A 159 13.63 4.12 6.15
CA ALA A 159 14.95 4.72 6.27
C ALA A 159 15.60 4.43 7.64
N ALA A 160 14.82 4.43 8.72
CA ALA A 160 15.32 4.06 10.04
C ALA A 160 15.80 2.60 10.09
N VAL A 161 15.03 1.67 9.51
CA VAL A 161 15.46 0.25 9.40
C VAL A 161 16.68 0.11 8.49
N MET A 162 16.76 0.86 7.39
CA MET A 162 17.93 0.89 6.51
C MET A 162 19.19 1.32 7.26
N LEU A 163 19.10 2.41 8.05
CA LEU A 163 20.22 2.95 8.82
C LEU A 163 20.75 1.94 9.85
N GLU A 164 19.89 1.17 10.53
CA GLU A 164 20.30 0.10 11.44
C GLU A 164 21.13 -0.98 10.75
N HIS A 165 21.02 -1.11 9.43
CA HIS A 165 21.78 -2.05 8.60
C HIS A 165 22.92 -1.39 7.82
N GLY A 166 23.25 -0.12 8.13
CA GLY A 166 24.33 0.61 7.49
C GLY A 166 24.01 1.12 6.07
N ILE A 167 22.72 1.19 5.70
CA ILE A 167 22.28 1.73 4.42
C ILE A 167 21.72 3.14 4.67
N GLU A 168 22.37 4.13 4.07
CA GLU A 168 21.87 5.51 4.11
C GLU A 168 20.85 5.77 3.00
N TRP A 169 19.77 6.47 3.35
CA TRP A 169 18.77 6.86 2.36
C TRP A 169 19.15 8.20 1.71
N GLU A 170 19.40 8.16 0.40
CA GLU A 170 19.65 9.35 -0.41
C GLU A 170 18.34 9.87 -1.04
N LYS A 171 17.99 11.12 -0.74
CA LYS A 171 16.89 11.82 -1.40
C LYS A 171 17.37 12.37 -2.75
N LYS A 172 17.22 11.62 -3.82
CA LYS A 172 17.63 12.06 -5.17
C LYS A 172 16.85 13.29 -5.68
N GLY A 173 15.70 13.64 -5.07
CA GLY A 173 14.91 14.83 -5.43
C GLY A 173 14.32 14.81 -6.85
N THR A 174 14.48 13.72 -7.56
CA THR A 174 13.95 13.56 -8.92
C THR A 174 12.48 13.19 -8.86
N HIS A 175 11.63 14.05 -9.42
CA HIS A 175 10.25 13.72 -9.73
C HIS A 175 10.19 13.11 -11.14
N GLU A 176 10.71 11.90 -11.31
CA GLU A 176 10.57 11.21 -12.58
C GLU A 176 9.09 10.91 -12.82
N LYS A 177 8.63 11.27 -14.04
CA LYS A 177 7.26 11.01 -14.46
C LYS A 177 7.08 9.49 -14.54
N HIS A 178 6.01 8.98 -13.91
CA HIS A 178 5.66 7.57 -14.00
C HIS A 178 5.42 7.20 -15.47
N LEU A 179 6.29 6.38 -16.03
CA LEU A 179 6.17 5.93 -17.42
C LEU A 179 5.29 4.67 -17.46
N SER A 180 4.55 4.49 -18.56
CA SER A 180 3.93 3.20 -18.82
C SER A 180 5.03 2.14 -19.05
N VAL A 181 4.69 0.86 -18.85
CA VAL A 181 5.65 -0.26 -19.09
C VAL A 181 6.27 -0.15 -20.49
N LEU A 182 5.47 0.13 -21.52
CA LEU A 182 5.93 0.30 -22.90
C LEU A 182 6.86 1.50 -23.08
N ASP A 183 6.60 2.61 -22.41
CA ASP A 183 7.45 3.80 -22.51
C ASP A 183 8.75 3.61 -21.73
N PHE A 184 8.70 2.88 -20.61
CA PHE A 184 9.90 2.49 -19.87
C PHE A 184 10.79 1.57 -20.71
N GLU A 185 10.24 0.51 -21.33
CA GLU A 185 10.97 -0.38 -22.22
C GLU A 185 11.61 0.36 -23.41
N LYS A 186 10.90 1.30 -24.02
CA LYS A 186 11.44 2.15 -25.09
C LYS A 186 12.61 2.99 -24.62
N LYS A 187 12.50 3.58 -23.41
CA LYS A 187 13.55 4.39 -22.82
C LYS A 187 14.81 3.56 -22.52
N GLU A 188 14.64 2.34 -21.99
CA GLU A 188 15.77 1.44 -21.73
C GLU A 188 16.45 0.97 -23.02
N ARG A 189 15.69 0.55 -24.03
CA ARG A 189 16.25 0.19 -25.34
C ARG A 189 17.00 1.35 -26.02
N ALA A 190 16.48 2.57 -25.88
CA ALA A 190 17.17 3.75 -26.43
C ALA A 190 18.52 4.02 -25.74
N LYS A 191 18.62 3.74 -24.42
CA LYS A 191 19.91 3.81 -23.71
C LYS A 191 20.87 2.73 -24.15
N GLU A 192 20.41 1.48 -24.30
CA GLU A 192 21.24 0.36 -24.78
C GLU A 192 21.81 0.64 -26.18
N VAL A 193 21.02 1.21 -27.08
CA VAL A 193 21.47 1.62 -28.41
C VAL A 193 22.52 2.72 -28.33
N ALA A 194 22.31 3.73 -27.47
CA ALA A 194 23.26 4.83 -27.30
C ALA A 194 24.60 4.41 -26.65
N GLU A 195 24.62 3.32 -25.89
CA GLU A 195 25.85 2.74 -25.31
C GLU A 195 26.64 1.87 -26.31
N LEU A 196 26.00 1.46 -27.41
CA LEU A 196 26.60 0.62 -28.46
C LEU A 196 27.12 1.43 -29.65
N GLU A 197 26.84 2.72 -29.75
CA GLU A 197 27.33 3.68 -30.74
C GLU A 197 28.57 4.44 -30.22
#